data_f2a516db7a94698a33177b261e4ae8c0
#
_entry.id   f2a516db7a94698a33177b261e4ae8c0
#
_cell.length_a   1.000
_cell.length_b   1.000
_cell.length_c   1.000
_cell.angle_alpha   90.00
_cell.angle_beta   90.00
_cell.angle_gamma   90.00
#
_symmetry.space_group_name_H-M   'P 1'
#
loop_
_entity.id
_entity.type
_entity.pdbx_description
1 polymer ?
#
loop_
_entity_poly.entity_id
_entity_poly.type
_entity_poly.pdbx_seq_one_letter_code
_entity_poly.pdbx_strand_id
1 'polypeptide(L)'
;MKLAVITDSSAYLPQDVLHHDDLFILEIPIYIDGESYVEGKNLTHDEFYQKMAASKELPKTSQPSVAELEEVLSGLTAKGYTHALALFLSSGISGFYQNIQYLKDEFEGLTVEFPDSKITSAPLGMMAEDCLKWAGEGRSFDEIVANVQHQIDGTSAYIMVDDLNHLVKGGRLSNGAAILGNLLSIKPILHFNDEGVIEVFEKVRTEKKAMKRLVEIVVSDIADGHYQVFVIHANVPEKAEALRQLLIEEGVEGDIPFATFGGVIGTHLGDHSLAVGYIPIV
;
A
#
# COMPACT_ATOMS: atom_id res chain seq x y z
N MET A 1 5.90 -25.42 11.66
CA MET A 1 4.81 -24.57 11.09
C MET A 1 5.11 -24.38 9.61
N LYS A 2 4.10 -24.46 8.74
CA LYS A 2 4.20 -24.00 7.36
C LYS A 2 3.20 -22.86 7.17
N LEU A 3 3.69 -21.66 6.87
CA LEU A 3 2.91 -20.43 6.76
C LEU A 3 2.68 -20.06 5.29
N ALA A 4 1.43 -19.80 4.93
CA ALA A 4 1.09 -19.11 3.69
C ALA A 4 0.92 -17.61 3.99
N VAL A 5 1.63 -16.76 3.24
CA VAL A 5 1.44 -15.31 3.27
C VAL A 5 0.58 -14.92 2.07
N ILE A 6 -0.50 -14.20 2.33
CA ILE A 6 -1.44 -13.77 1.29
C ILE A 6 -1.49 -12.25 1.29
N THR A 7 -1.41 -11.63 0.14
CA THR A 7 -1.54 -10.16 -0.01
C THR A 7 -2.35 -9.83 -1.26
N ASP A 8 -2.46 -8.56 -1.62
CA ASP A 8 -3.09 -8.14 -2.86
C ASP A 8 -2.13 -7.36 -3.77
N SER A 9 -2.54 -7.13 -5.00
CA SER A 9 -1.71 -6.49 -6.03
C SER A 9 -1.48 -4.98 -5.82
N SER A 10 -1.94 -4.39 -4.71
CA SER A 10 -1.55 -3.04 -4.31
C SER A 10 -0.22 -3.02 -3.54
N ALA A 11 0.24 -4.17 -3.02
CA ALA A 11 1.52 -4.30 -2.37
C ALA A 11 2.66 -4.16 -3.40
N TYR A 12 3.65 -3.31 -3.09
CA TYR A 12 4.87 -3.25 -3.88
C TYR A 12 5.88 -4.27 -3.34
N LEU A 13 6.19 -5.27 -4.13
CA LEU A 13 7.05 -6.38 -3.74
C LEU A 13 8.31 -6.43 -4.62
N PRO A 14 9.50 -6.73 -4.06
CA PRO A 14 10.70 -7.02 -4.83
C PRO A 14 10.51 -8.22 -5.77
N GLN A 15 11.23 -8.24 -6.90
CA GLN A 15 11.09 -9.28 -7.93
C GLN A 15 11.41 -10.70 -7.43
N ASP A 16 12.34 -10.83 -6.52
CA ASP A 16 12.73 -12.09 -5.89
C ASP A 16 11.67 -12.62 -4.92
N VAL A 17 10.90 -11.73 -4.30
CA VAL A 17 9.81 -12.09 -3.40
C VAL A 17 8.54 -12.48 -4.17
N LEU A 18 8.27 -11.87 -5.32
CA LEU A 18 7.08 -12.14 -6.14
C LEU A 18 6.90 -13.63 -6.54
N HIS A 19 7.99 -14.38 -6.58
CA HIS A 19 7.98 -15.80 -6.96
C HIS A 19 8.18 -16.75 -5.78
N HIS A 20 8.03 -16.26 -4.54
CA HIS A 20 8.15 -17.11 -3.37
C HIS A 20 7.01 -18.14 -3.30
N ASP A 21 7.33 -19.42 -3.10
CA ASP A 21 6.35 -20.53 -3.11
C ASP A 21 5.23 -20.38 -2.06
N ASP A 22 5.51 -19.71 -0.96
CA ASP A 22 4.58 -19.50 0.15
C ASP A 22 3.85 -18.14 0.09
N LEU A 23 4.04 -17.36 -1.00
CA LEU A 23 3.36 -16.10 -1.25
C LEU A 23 2.20 -16.29 -2.22
N PHE A 24 1.04 -15.75 -1.87
CA PHE A 24 -0.17 -15.74 -2.69
C PHE A 24 -0.62 -14.29 -2.88
N ILE A 25 -0.83 -13.87 -4.12
CA ILE A 25 -1.24 -12.49 -4.44
C ILE A 25 -2.61 -12.52 -5.08
N LEU A 26 -3.59 -11.85 -4.46
CA LEU A 26 -4.90 -11.62 -5.03
C LEU A 26 -4.89 -10.38 -5.90
N GLU A 27 -5.40 -10.50 -7.10
CA GLU A 27 -5.40 -9.40 -8.05
C GLU A 27 -6.57 -8.44 -7.81
N ILE A 28 -6.28 -7.15 -7.87
CA ILE A 28 -7.30 -6.10 -7.85
C ILE A 28 -7.55 -5.65 -9.29
N PRO A 29 -8.75 -5.89 -9.86
CA PRO A 29 -9.07 -5.45 -11.21
C PRO A 29 -9.13 -3.93 -11.33
N ILE A 30 -8.62 -3.42 -12.47
CA ILE A 30 -8.65 -2.01 -12.86
C ILE A 30 -9.57 -1.87 -14.08
N TYR A 31 -10.47 -0.92 -14.03
CA TYR A 31 -11.43 -0.64 -15.11
C TYR A 31 -11.10 0.69 -15.78
N ILE A 32 -10.88 0.67 -17.09
CA ILE A 32 -10.59 1.84 -17.91
C ILE A 32 -11.49 1.80 -19.15
N ASP A 33 -12.30 2.83 -19.34
CA ASP A 33 -13.22 2.97 -20.49
C ASP A 33 -14.09 1.71 -20.76
N GLY A 34 -14.53 1.03 -19.68
CA GLY A 34 -15.41 -0.15 -19.75
C GLY A 34 -14.70 -1.49 -19.91
N GLU A 35 -13.38 -1.51 -20.03
CA GLU A 35 -12.57 -2.73 -20.07
C GLU A 35 -11.92 -3.02 -18.70
N SER A 36 -11.73 -4.32 -18.41
CA SER A 36 -11.10 -4.79 -17.18
C SER A 36 -9.66 -5.23 -17.42
N TYR A 37 -8.78 -4.77 -16.56
CA TYR A 37 -7.34 -5.06 -16.61
C TYR A 37 -6.82 -5.58 -15.28
N VAL A 38 -5.73 -6.33 -15.35
CA VAL A 38 -4.92 -6.76 -14.22
C VAL A 38 -3.47 -6.43 -14.54
N GLU A 39 -2.86 -5.58 -13.71
CA GLU A 39 -1.47 -5.18 -13.90
C GLU A 39 -0.53 -6.39 -13.80
N GLY A 40 0.47 -6.44 -14.67
CA GLY A 40 1.37 -7.60 -14.78
C GLY A 40 0.83 -8.78 -15.58
N LYS A 41 -0.49 -8.80 -15.94
CA LYS A 41 -1.10 -9.85 -16.78
C LYS A 41 -1.46 -9.33 -18.17
N ASN A 42 -2.36 -8.35 -18.26
CA ASN A 42 -2.82 -7.77 -19.51
C ASN A 42 -2.71 -6.24 -19.54
N LEU A 43 -1.93 -5.68 -18.64
CA LEU A 43 -1.65 -4.25 -18.52
C LEU A 43 -0.26 -4.07 -17.93
N THR A 44 0.62 -3.37 -18.60
CA THR A 44 1.89 -2.94 -18.02
C THR A 44 1.73 -1.63 -17.25
N HIS A 45 2.70 -1.31 -16.39
CA HIS A 45 2.73 -0.04 -15.66
C HIS A 45 2.63 1.18 -16.59
N ASP A 46 3.43 1.22 -17.65
CA ASP A 46 3.43 2.33 -18.61
C ASP A 46 2.12 2.43 -19.40
N GLU A 47 1.57 1.28 -19.82
CA GLU A 47 0.28 1.24 -20.51
C GLU A 47 -0.86 1.74 -19.62
N PHE A 48 -0.82 1.45 -18.32
CA PHE A 48 -1.81 1.96 -17.38
C PHE A 48 -1.86 3.49 -17.40
N TYR A 49 -0.73 4.17 -17.20
CA TYR A 49 -0.70 5.63 -17.16
C TYR A 49 -1.02 6.26 -18.51
N GLN A 50 -0.59 5.64 -19.63
CA GLN A 50 -0.97 6.08 -20.98
C GLN A 50 -2.47 5.97 -21.20
N LYS A 51 -3.09 4.84 -20.83
CA LYS A 51 -4.54 4.63 -20.94
C LYS A 51 -5.32 5.59 -20.03
N MET A 52 -4.86 5.77 -18.79
CA MET A 52 -5.47 6.71 -17.85
C MET A 52 -5.45 8.15 -18.40
N ALA A 53 -4.34 8.59 -18.97
CA ALA A 53 -4.23 9.92 -19.56
C ALA A 53 -5.11 10.10 -20.81
N ALA A 54 -5.36 9.04 -21.58
CA ALA A 54 -6.19 9.06 -22.78
C ALA A 54 -7.68 8.80 -22.50
N SER A 55 -8.02 8.32 -21.29
CA SER A 55 -9.39 7.91 -20.97
C SER A 55 -10.33 9.11 -20.80
N LYS A 56 -11.62 8.89 -21.11
CA LYS A 56 -12.67 9.92 -20.97
C LYS A 56 -13.16 10.08 -19.53
N GLU A 57 -13.11 8.98 -18.79
CA GLU A 57 -13.49 8.93 -17.39
C GLU A 57 -12.31 8.48 -16.54
N LEU A 58 -12.30 8.85 -15.26
CA LEU A 58 -11.28 8.35 -14.35
C LEU A 58 -11.38 6.82 -14.25
N PRO A 59 -10.27 6.09 -14.30
CA PRO A 59 -10.24 4.67 -14.03
C PRO A 59 -10.85 4.34 -12.66
N LYS A 60 -11.27 3.10 -12.48
CA LYS A 60 -11.84 2.58 -11.24
C LYS A 60 -11.16 1.26 -10.88
N THR A 61 -11.17 0.92 -9.61
CA THR A 61 -10.76 -0.40 -9.13
C THR A 61 -11.93 -1.09 -8.44
N SER A 62 -11.92 -2.43 -8.44
CA SER A 62 -12.78 -3.21 -7.55
C SER A 62 -12.00 -3.70 -6.33
N GLN A 63 -12.58 -4.63 -5.59
CA GLN A 63 -11.89 -5.40 -4.55
C GLN A 63 -11.29 -6.66 -5.18
N PRO A 64 -10.32 -7.33 -4.51
CA PRO A 64 -9.99 -8.71 -4.84
C PRO A 64 -11.22 -9.61 -4.75
N SER A 65 -11.18 -10.75 -5.40
CA SER A 65 -12.28 -11.72 -5.35
C SER A 65 -12.28 -12.46 -4.01
N VAL A 66 -13.40 -12.38 -3.26
CA VAL A 66 -13.59 -13.18 -2.05
C VAL A 66 -13.57 -14.68 -2.38
N ALA A 67 -14.18 -15.08 -3.50
CA ALA A 67 -14.18 -16.47 -3.94
C ALA A 67 -12.77 -16.99 -4.27
N GLU A 68 -11.89 -16.15 -4.83
CA GLU A 68 -10.48 -16.49 -5.05
C GLU A 68 -9.73 -16.69 -3.73
N LEU A 69 -9.97 -15.85 -2.72
CA LEU A 69 -9.41 -16.03 -1.39
C LEU A 69 -9.90 -17.33 -0.74
N GLU A 70 -11.20 -17.64 -0.83
CA GLU A 70 -11.77 -18.91 -0.34
C GLU A 70 -11.13 -20.13 -1.03
N GLU A 71 -10.90 -20.06 -2.35
CA GLU A 71 -10.24 -21.12 -3.10
C GLU A 71 -8.79 -21.31 -2.65
N VAL A 72 -8.04 -20.21 -2.47
CA VAL A 72 -6.66 -20.26 -1.95
C VAL A 72 -6.65 -20.91 -0.58
N LEU A 73 -7.44 -20.42 0.39
CA LEU A 73 -7.48 -20.93 1.77
C LEU A 73 -7.88 -22.39 1.81
N SER A 74 -8.90 -22.80 1.06
CA SER A 74 -9.37 -24.19 0.99
C SER A 74 -8.31 -25.16 0.48
N GLY A 75 -7.43 -24.70 -0.41
CA GLY A 75 -6.35 -25.50 -0.98
C GLY A 75 -5.10 -25.63 -0.11
N LEU A 76 -4.95 -24.79 0.94
CA LEU A 76 -3.70 -24.71 1.70
C LEU A 76 -3.40 -25.96 2.52
N THR A 77 -4.39 -26.54 3.22
CA THR A 77 -4.17 -27.72 4.06
C THR A 77 -3.71 -28.93 3.25
N ALA A 78 -4.25 -29.13 2.04
CA ALA A 78 -3.82 -30.19 1.13
C ALA A 78 -2.37 -30.02 0.66
N LYS A 79 -1.84 -28.79 0.69
CA LYS A 79 -0.44 -28.45 0.37
C LYS A 79 0.46 -28.45 1.62
N GLY A 80 -0.07 -28.86 2.77
CA GLY A 80 0.67 -28.99 4.02
C GLY A 80 0.83 -27.71 4.83
N TYR A 81 0.12 -26.62 4.47
CA TYR A 81 0.09 -25.43 5.28
C TYR A 81 -0.77 -25.63 6.51
N THR A 82 -0.33 -25.05 7.61
CA THR A 82 -1.01 -25.09 8.91
C THR A 82 -1.48 -23.71 9.36
N HIS A 83 -0.91 -22.65 8.75
CA HIS A 83 -1.23 -21.27 9.08
C HIS A 83 -1.30 -20.43 7.80
N ALA A 84 -2.16 -19.42 7.82
CA ALA A 84 -2.26 -18.40 6.79
C ALA A 84 -2.31 -17.00 7.45
N LEU A 85 -1.48 -16.10 6.99
CA LEU A 85 -1.49 -14.70 7.38
C LEU A 85 -1.75 -13.85 6.14
N ALA A 86 -2.90 -13.18 6.11
CA ALA A 86 -3.31 -12.41 4.95
C ALA A 86 -3.36 -10.92 5.28
N LEU A 87 -2.53 -10.16 4.55
CA LEU A 87 -2.33 -8.73 4.68
C LEU A 87 -2.78 -8.04 3.40
N PHE A 88 -3.86 -7.29 3.46
CA PHE A 88 -4.42 -6.56 2.34
C PHE A 88 -4.31 -5.05 2.54
N LEU A 89 -4.57 -4.28 1.48
CA LEU A 89 -4.64 -2.83 1.61
C LEU A 89 -5.64 -2.41 2.69
N SER A 90 -5.38 -1.25 3.27
CA SER A 90 -6.12 -0.69 4.41
C SER A 90 -7.65 -0.83 4.29
N SER A 91 -8.28 -1.20 5.40
CA SER A 91 -9.74 -1.19 5.55
C SER A 91 -10.36 0.21 5.38
N GLY A 92 -9.58 1.26 5.62
CA GLY A 92 -10.00 2.64 5.44
C GLY A 92 -10.13 3.09 3.98
N ILE A 93 -9.56 2.33 3.02
CA ILE A 93 -9.64 2.64 1.57
C ILE A 93 -10.25 1.52 0.73
N SER A 94 -10.52 0.35 1.32
CA SER A 94 -11.17 -0.79 0.67
C SER A 94 -12.08 -1.54 1.64
N GLY A 95 -13.25 -1.94 1.18
CA GLY A 95 -14.18 -2.76 1.97
C GLY A 95 -13.82 -4.26 2.02
N PHE A 96 -12.73 -4.67 1.37
CA PHE A 96 -12.37 -6.10 1.29
C PHE A 96 -12.12 -6.71 2.67
N TYR A 97 -11.38 -6.00 3.52
CA TYR A 97 -11.10 -6.45 4.89
C TYR A 97 -12.36 -6.84 5.67
N GLN A 98 -13.41 -6.02 5.66
CA GLN A 98 -14.66 -6.32 6.35
C GLN A 98 -15.39 -7.52 5.73
N ASN A 99 -15.29 -7.66 4.41
CA ASN A 99 -16.00 -8.70 3.67
C ASN A 99 -15.45 -10.11 3.90
N ILE A 100 -14.19 -10.24 4.36
CA ILE A 100 -13.51 -11.54 4.51
C ILE A 100 -13.43 -12.03 5.96
N GLN A 101 -13.83 -11.23 6.96
CA GLN A 101 -13.63 -11.58 8.37
C GLN A 101 -14.30 -12.90 8.77
N TYR A 102 -15.41 -13.26 8.14
CA TYR A 102 -16.09 -14.53 8.40
C TYR A 102 -15.25 -15.76 8.01
N LEU A 103 -14.28 -15.62 7.12
CA LEU A 103 -13.42 -16.72 6.68
C LEU A 103 -12.40 -17.15 7.72
N LYS A 104 -12.20 -16.37 8.79
CA LYS A 104 -11.15 -16.64 9.77
C LYS A 104 -11.28 -18.03 10.42
N ASP A 105 -12.51 -18.48 10.69
CA ASP A 105 -12.81 -19.71 11.42
C ASP A 105 -13.42 -20.81 10.53
N GLU A 106 -13.44 -20.64 9.19
CA GLU A 106 -14.14 -21.54 8.28
C GLU A 106 -13.31 -22.77 7.83
N PHE A 107 -11.99 -22.80 8.08
CA PHE A 107 -11.11 -23.81 7.51
C PHE A 107 -10.53 -24.73 8.59
N GLU A 108 -11.02 -25.97 8.65
CA GLU A 108 -10.52 -26.97 9.61
C GLU A 108 -9.03 -27.31 9.35
N GLY A 109 -8.23 -27.29 10.41
CA GLY A 109 -6.80 -27.59 10.35
C GLY A 109 -5.91 -26.45 9.82
N LEU A 110 -6.48 -25.27 9.55
CA LEU A 110 -5.77 -24.06 9.16
C LEU A 110 -6.07 -22.93 10.14
N THR A 111 -5.04 -22.36 10.75
CA THR A 111 -5.17 -21.15 11.55
C THR A 111 -5.00 -19.93 10.62
N VAL A 112 -6.00 -19.06 10.57
CA VAL A 112 -6.03 -17.90 9.67
C VAL A 112 -6.08 -16.61 10.46
N GLU A 113 -5.25 -15.63 10.09
CA GLU A 113 -5.29 -14.27 10.62
C GLU A 113 -5.36 -13.24 9.49
N PHE A 114 -6.17 -12.19 9.71
CA PHE A 114 -6.37 -11.05 8.83
C PHE A 114 -6.10 -9.75 9.59
N PRO A 115 -4.83 -9.37 9.86
CA PRO A 115 -4.56 -8.04 10.41
C PRO A 115 -4.93 -6.94 9.41
N ASP A 116 -5.52 -5.84 9.89
CA ASP A 116 -5.73 -4.67 9.04
C ASP A 116 -4.42 -3.91 8.90
N SER A 117 -3.83 -3.91 7.72
CA SER A 117 -2.53 -3.28 7.48
C SER A 117 -2.54 -1.77 7.66
N LYS A 118 -3.71 -1.13 7.51
CA LYS A 118 -3.93 0.33 7.56
C LYS A 118 -3.08 1.13 6.56
N ILE A 119 -2.49 0.45 5.60
CA ILE A 119 -1.56 1.00 4.61
C ILE A 119 -1.72 0.30 3.24
N THR A 120 -0.86 0.57 2.29
CA THR A 120 -0.73 -0.07 0.98
C THR A 120 0.70 0.09 0.44
N SER A 121 0.96 -0.33 -0.80
CA SER A 121 2.22 -0.11 -1.54
C SER A 121 3.45 -0.72 -0.85
N ALA A 122 4.58 -0.01 -0.78
CA ALA A 122 5.85 -0.54 -0.29
C ALA A 122 5.83 -0.97 1.19
N PRO A 123 5.21 -0.24 2.13
CA PRO A 123 5.10 -0.72 3.50
C PRO A 123 4.28 -2.02 3.62
N LEU A 124 3.19 -2.16 2.87
CA LEU A 124 2.42 -3.41 2.82
C LEU A 124 3.25 -4.56 2.25
N GLY A 125 4.01 -4.29 1.18
CA GLY A 125 4.93 -5.27 0.59
C GLY A 125 5.98 -5.74 1.59
N MET A 126 6.59 -4.83 2.35
CA MET A 126 7.58 -5.18 3.37
C MET A 126 6.97 -6.02 4.51
N MET A 127 5.74 -5.73 4.95
CA MET A 127 5.05 -6.59 5.93
C MET A 127 4.92 -8.02 5.43
N ALA A 128 4.54 -8.22 4.17
CA ALA A 128 4.42 -9.54 3.56
C ALA A 128 5.78 -10.24 3.43
N GLU A 129 6.81 -9.52 2.97
CA GLU A 129 8.18 -10.02 2.86
C GLU A 129 8.74 -10.45 4.22
N ASP A 130 8.60 -9.62 5.25
CA ASP A 130 9.06 -9.92 6.60
C ASP A 130 8.36 -11.16 7.19
N CYS A 131 7.07 -11.36 6.92
CA CYS A 131 6.36 -12.58 7.33
C CYS A 131 6.99 -13.85 6.73
N LEU A 132 7.35 -13.82 5.44
CA LEU A 132 8.04 -14.92 4.77
C LEU A 132 9.43 -15.17 5.39
N LYS A 133 10.18 -14.11 5.62
CA LYS A 133 11.51 -14.16 6.25
C LYS A 133 11.43 -14.75 7.65
N TRP A 134 10.54 -14.26 8.51
CA TRP A 134 10.39 -14.76 9.88
C TRP A 134 9.92 -16.21 9.94
N ALA A 135 9.04 -16.61 9.01
CA ALA A 135 8.65 -18.02 8.88
C ALA A 135 9.85 -18.90 8.48
N GLY A 136 10.68 -18.43 7.55
CA GLY A 136 11.94 -19.09 7.15
C GLY A 136 12.98 -19.17 8.29
N GLU A 137 13.00 -18.19 9.18
CA GLU A 137 13.81 -18.18 10.40
C GLU A 137 13.27 -19.13 11.49
N GLY A 138 12.06 -19.68 11.31
CA GLY A 138 11.44 -20.62 12.25
C GLY A 138 10.75 -19.95 13.43
N ARG A 139 10.42 -18.66 13.35
CA ARG A 139 9.62 -17.97 14.37
C ARG A 139 8.22 -18.61 14.46
N SER A 140 7.62 -18.57 15.64
CA SER A 140 6.26 -19.04 15.84
C SER A 140 5.23 -18.10 15.17
N PHE A 141 4.02 -18.63 14.91
CA PHE A 141 2.95 -17.83 14.31
C PHE A 141 2.58 -16.63 15.18
N ASP A 142 2.48 -16.83 16.49
CA ASP A 142 2.14 -15.77 17.44
C ASP A 142 3.21 -14.65 17.44
N GLU A 143 4.51 -15.00 17.34
CA GLU A 143 5.58 -14.02 17.22
C GLU A 143 5.47 -13.24 15.90
N ILE A 144 5.18 -13.92 14.78
CA ILE A 144 5.01 -13.27 13.47
C ILE A 144 3.82 -12.29 13.51
N VAL A 145 2.67 -12.72 14.05
CA VAL A 145 1.49 -11.85 14.19
C VAL A 145 1.77 -10.65 15.10
N ALA A 146 2.48 -10.84 16.21
CA ALA A 146 2.87 -9.75 17.10
C ALA A 146 3.82 -8.76 16.43
N ASN A 147 4.78 -9.24 15.65
CA ASN A 147 5.72 -8.40 14.89
C ASN A 147 4.99 -7.59 13.81
N VAL A 148 4.07 -8.22 13.08
CA VAL A 148 3.22 -7.53 12.09
C VAL A 148 2.38 -6.45 12.76
N GLN A 149 1.78 -6.73 13.93
CA GLN A 149 1.02 -5.73 14.66
C GLN A 149 1.91 -4.55 15.08
N HIS A 150 3.13 -4.80 15.54
CA HIS A 150 4.09 -3.74 15.83
C HIS A 150 4.43 -2.90 14.58
N GLN A 151 4.61 -3.55 13.43
CA GLN A 151 4.80 -2.83 12.16
C GLN A 151 3.58 -1.98 11.81
N ILE A 152 2.36 -2.54 11.90
CA ILE A 152 1.11 -1.81 11.62
C ILE A 152 1.00 -0.56 12.49
N ASP A 153 1.26 -0.69 13.79
CA ASP A 153 1.11 0.40 14.76
C ASP A 153 2.11 1.55 14.53
N GLY A 154 3.28 1.27 13.96
CA GLY A 154 4.32 2.27 13.68
C GLY A 154 4.43 2.69 12.21
N THR A 155 3.60 2.14 11.32
CA THR A 155 3.65 2.45 9.86
C THR A 155 2.78 3.66 9.53
N SER A 156 3.29 4.53 8.68
CA SER A 156 2.49 5.57 8.05
C SER A 156 3.06 5.98 6.68
N ALA A 157 2.32 6.82 5.95
CA ALA A 157 2.77 7.42 4.71
C ALA A 157 2.17 8.82 4.54
N TYR A 158 3.00 9.74 4.01
CA TYR A 158 2.60 11.08 3.62
C TYR A 158 2.66 11.23 2.11
N ILE A 159 1.62 11.79 1.52
CA ILE A 159 1.37 11.75 0.08
C ILE A 159 1.15 13.17 -0.44
N MET A 160 1.76 13.47 -1.57
CA MET A 160 1.48 14.65 -2.39
C MET A 160 0.91 14.19 -3.73
N VAL A 161 -0.20 14.78 -4.14
CA VAL A 161 -0.82 14.51 -5.43
C VAL A 161 -0.86 15.76 -6.30
N ASP A 162 -0.82 15.57 -7.59
CA ASP A 162 -0.97 16.67 -8.54
C ASP A 162 -2.43 17.10 -8.72
N ASP A 163 -3.33 16.10 -8.73
CA ASP A 163 -4.77 16.30 -8.86
C ASP A 163 -5.56 15.50 -7.81
N LEU A 164 -6.20 16.20 -6.89
CA LEU A 164 -7.08 15.61 -5.87
C LEU A 164 -8.36 14.98 -6.43
N ASN A 165 -8.72 15.27 -7.69
CA ASN A 165 -9.95 14.73 -8.28
C ASN A 165 -9.97 13.20 -8.30
N HIS A 166 -8.83 12.54 -8.49
CA HIS A 166 -8.73 11.08 -8.44
C HIS A 166 -9.20 10.53 -7.09
N LEU A 167 -8.67 11.06 -6.01
CA LEU A 167 -9.03 10.64 -4.64
C LEU A 167 -10.47 10.99 -4.28
N VAL A 168 -10.92 12.20 -4.63
CA VAL A 168 -12.28 12.68 -4.29
C VAL A 168 -13.33 11.93 -5.07
N LYS A 169 -13.21 11.85 -6.40
CA LYS A 169 -14.17 11.13 -7.25
C LYS A 169 -14.09 9.61 -7.03
N GLY A 170 -12.91 9.09 -6.69
CA GLY A 170 -12.71 7.71 -6.29
C GLY A 170 -13.27 7.37 -4.91
N GLY A 171 -13.61 8.37 -4.09
CA GLY A 171 -14.16 8.19 -2.74
C GLY A 171 -13.14 7.70 -1.70
N ARG A 172 -11.84 7.89 -1.92
CA ARG A 172 -10.76 7.47 -1.01
C ARG A 172 -10.15 8.63 -0.22
N LEU A 173 -10.66 9.85 -0.36
CA LEU A 173 -10.29 10.99 0.49
C LEU A 173 -11.42 11.31 1.47
N SER A 174 -11.12 11.29 2.77
CA SER A 174 -12.05 11.69 3.81
C SER A 174 -12.51 13.14 3.61
N ASN A 175 -13.81 13.39 3.69
CA ASN A 175 -14.41 14.72 3.48
C ASN A 175 -14.04 15.37 2.13
N GLY A 176 -13.69 14.58 1.12
CA GLY A 176 -13.16 15.06 -0.16
C GLY A 176 -14.02 16.08 -0.87
N ALA A 177 -15.37 15.93 -0.86
CA ALA A 177 -16.29 16.86 -1.50
C ALA A 177 -16.26 18.29 -0.87
N ALA A 178 -16.06 18.37 0.44
CA ALA A 178 -15.93 19.66 1.15
C ALA A 178 -14.55 20.32 0.89
N ILE A 179 -13.57 19.52 0.53
CA ILE A 179 -12.18 19.95 0.32
C ILE A 179 -11.99 20.56 -1.07
N LEU A 180 -12.61 20.01 -2.12
CA LEU A 180 -12.44 20.45 -3.51
C LEU A 180 -12.70 21.94 -3.74
N GLY A 181 -13.71 22.53 -3.07
CA GLY A 181 -14.06 23.92 -3.24
C GLY A 181 -12.99 24.93 -2.77
N ASN A 182 -12.05 24.50 -1.94
CA ASN A 182 -11.08 25.36 -1.25
C ASN A 182 -9.60 25.11 -1.63
N LEU A 183 -9.30 24.17 -2.54
CA LEU A 183 -7.94 23.70 -2.77
C LEU A 183 -7.34 24.01 -4.14
N LEU A 184 -8.00 24.79 -4.99
CA LEU A 184 -7.55 25.12 -6.35
C LEU A 184 -6.15 25.79 -6.42
N SER A 185 -5.58 26.23 -5.30
CA SER A 185 -4.31 26.97 -5.26
C SER A 185 -3.31 26.44 -4.23
N ILE A 186 -3.50 25.24 -3.71
CA ILE A 186 -2.64 24.65 -2.66
C ILE A 186 -2.20 23.24 -3.04
N LYS A 187 -1.08 22.82 -2.50
CA LYS A 187 -0.53 21.45 -2.57
C LYS A 187 -0.71 20.81 -1.20
N PRO A 188 -1.79 20.09 -0.96
CA PRO A 188 -1.99 19.45 0.35
C PRO A 188 -1.02 18.30 0.54
N ILE A 189 -0.57 18.11 1.77
CA ILE A 189 0.02 16.88 2.23
C ILE A 189 -1.12 16.03 2.79
N LEU A 190 -1.25 14.83 2.27
CA LEU A 190 -2.21 13.83 2.72
C LEU A 190 -1.48 12.79 3.58
N HIS A 191 -2.19 12.08 4.43
CA HIS A 191 -1.65 10.96 5.19
C HIS A 191 -2.70 9.87 5.44
N PHE A 192 -2.25 8.70 5.84
CA PHE A 192 -3.11 7.70 6.46
C PHE A 192 -3.25 8.04 7.95
N ASN A 193 -4.47 8.16 8.43
CA ASN A 193 -4.74 8.32 9.87
C ASN A 193 -4.71 6.95 10.59
N ASP A 194 -4.93 6.96 11.91
CA ASP A 194 -4.88 5.75 12.75
C ASP A 194 -5.91 4.67 12.34
N GLU A 195 -6.93 5.04 11.57
CA GLU A 195 -7.94 4.13 11.03
C GLU A 195 -7.61 3.67 9.60
N GLY A 196 -6.45 4.07 9.06
CA GLY A 196 -6.04 3.74 7.69
C GLY A 196 -6.83 4.47 6.60
N VAL A 197 -7.45 5.59 6.93
CA VAL A 197 -8.19 6.45 6.00
C VAL A 197 -7.29 7.57 5.50
N ILE A 198 -7.35 7.89 4.21
CA ILE A 198 -6.60 9.02 3.65
C ILE A 198 -7.34 10.33 3.95
N GLU A 199 -6.65 11.25 4.57
CA GLU A 199 -7.15 12.59 4.87
C GLU A 199 -6.09 13.68 4.64
N VAL A 200 -6.52 14.94 4.66
CA VAL A 200 -5.60 16.09 4.55
C VAL A 200 -4.92 16.30 5.89
N PHE A 201 -3.62 16.10 5.93
CA PHE A 201 -2.77 16.39 7.07
C PHE A 201 -2.48 17.89 7.19
N GLU A 202 -1.96 18.50 6.11
CA GLU A 202 -1.58 19.90 6.12
C GLU A 202 -1.81 20.56 4.75
N LYS A 203 -2.15 21.85 4.73
CA LYS A 203 -2.35 22.65 3.52
C LYS A 203 -1.12 23.51 3.26
N VAL A 204 -0.41 23.22 2.17
CA VAL A 204 0.80 23.93 1.78
C VAL A 204 0.59 24.62 0.43
N ARG A 205 1.18 25.82 0.25
CA ARG A 205 0.90 26.64 -0.95
C ARG A 205 1.71 26.25 -2.18
N THR A 206 2.90 25.67 -2.02
CA THR A 206 3.80 25.37 -3.13
C THR A 206 4.40 23.96 -2.97
N GLU A 207 4.67 23.29 -4.10
CA GLU A 207 5.28 21.97 -4.13
C GLU A 207 6.61 21.94 -3.36
N LYS A 208 7.49 22.91 -3.58
CA LYS A 208 8.79 23.00 -2.88
C LYS A 208 8.63 23.05 -1.35
N LYS A 209 7.66 23.83 -0.86
CA LYS A 209 7.39 23.92 0.58
C LYS A 209 6.74 22.63 1.09
N ALA A 210 5.87 21.99 0.30
CA ALA A 210 5.24 20.74 0.66
C ALA A 210 6.28 19.60 0.77
N MET A 211 7.21 19.48 -0.19
CA MET A 211 8.30 18.52 -0.11
C MET A 211 9.16 18.71 1.15
N LYS A 212 9.58 19.95 1.42
CA LYS A 212 10.37 20.23 2.63
C LYS A 212 9.58 19.88 3.89
N ARG A 213 8.31 20.28 3.96
CA ARG A 213 7.45 20.00 5.12
C ARG A 213 7.22 18.51 5.33
N LEU A 214 7.03 17.75 4.24
CA LEU A 214 6.90 16.30 4.27
C LEU A 214 8.14 15.65 4.89
N VAL A 215 9.33 16.08 4.50
CA VAL A 215 10.60 15.60 5.08
C VAL A 215 10.68 15.91 6.57
N GLU A 216 10.37 17.15 6.98
CA GLU A 216 10.36 17.54 8.40
C GLU A 216 9.43 16.65 9.25
N ILE A 217 8.24 16.32 8.72
CA ILE A 217 7.27 15.45 9.39
C ILE A 217 7.84 14.05 9.54
N VAL A 218 8.29 13.45 8.42
CA VAL A 218 8.83 12.07 8.43
C VAL A 218 10.03 11.96 9.39
N VAL A 219 10.98 12.87 9.33
CA VAL A 219 12.15 12.87 10.23
C VAL A 219 11.73 12.95 11.70
N SER A 220 10.71 13.76 12.00
CA SER A 220 10.16 13.84 13.36
C SER A 220 9.49 12.53 13.80
N ASP A 221 8.74 11.89 12.91
CA ASP A 221 7.97 10.67 13.23
C ASP A 221 8.89 9.47 13.48
N ILE A 222 10.01 9.37 12.74
CA ILE A 222 10.94 8.23 12.85
C ILE A 222 12.09 8.47 13.85
N ALA A 223 12.12 9.61 14.55
CA ALA A 223 13.25 10.03 15.39
C ALA A 223 13.60 9.04 16.52
N ASP A 224 12.61 8.36 17.08
CA ASP A 224 12.76 7.51 18.27
C ASP A 224 12.78 6.01 17.95
N GLY A 225 13.05 5.60 16.68
CA GLY A 225 12.99 4.19 16.29
C GLY A 225 13.88 3.83 15.10
N HIS A 226 13.84 2.55 14.73
CA HIS A 226 14.48 2.05 13.52
C HIS A 226 13.40 1.79 12.46
N TYR A 227 13.48 2.50 11.35
CA TYR A 227 12.48 2.44 10.29
C TYR A 227 13.11 2.20 8.94
N GLN A 228 12.44 1.42 8.12
CA GLN A 228 12.66 1.43 6.69
C GLN A 228 11.83 2.55 6.08
N VAL A 229 12.47 3.47 5.38
CA VAL A 229 11.83 4.58 4.67
C VAL A 229 11.82 4.28 3.17
N PHE A 230 10.72 4.59 2.49
CA PHE A 230 10.53 4.44 1.05
C PHE A 230 10.14 5.76 0.42
N VAL A 231 10.69 6.07 -0.74
CA VAL A 231 10.12 7.10 -1.62
C VAL A 231 9.33 6.42 -2.72
N ILE A 232 8.05 6.76 -2.84
CA ILE A 232 7.10 6.11 -3.74
C ILE A 232 6.58 7.15 -4.74
N HIS A 233 6.55 6.82 -6.03
CA HIS A 233 6.15 7.80 -7.04
C HIS A 233 5.37 7.21 -8.23
N ALA A 234 4.61 8.07 -8.92
CA ALA A 234 3.99 7.81 -10.20
C ALA A 234 4.70 8.65 -11.27
N ASN A 235 5.56 8.03 -12.09
CA ASN A 235 6.24 8.62 -13.26
C ASN A 235 7.03 9.93 -13.00
N VAL A 236 7.50 10.18 -11.79
CA VAL A 236 8.29 11.39 -11.45
C VAL A 236 9.63 11.04 -10.78
N PRO A 237 10.51 10.27 -11.44
CA PRO A 237 11.75 9.79 -10.83
C PRO A 237 12.68 10.92 -10.40
N GLU A 238 12.73 12.05 -11.13
CA GLU A 238 13.56 13.19 -10.76
C GLU A 238 13.07 13.88 -9.48
N LYS A 239 11.73 13.99 -9.29
CA LYS A 239 11.16 14.52 -8.05
C LYS A 239 11.36 13.54 -6.89
N ALA A 240 11.24 12.23 -7.15
CA ALA A 240 11.51 11.18 -6.18
C ALA A 240 12.96 11.23 -5.70
N GLU A 241 13.93 11.36 -6.61
CA GLU A 241 15.34 11.52 -6.27
C GLU A 241 15.59 12.79 -5.46
N ALA A 242 15.00 13.93 -5.85
CA ALA A 242 15.11 15.16 -5.09
C ALA A 242 14.56 15.04 -3.67
N LEU A 243 13.44 14.32 -3.50
CA LEU A 243 12.85 14.05 -2.18
C LEU A 243 13.76 13.13 -1.35
N ARG A 244 14.32 12.08 -1.96
CA ARG A 244 15.27 11.18 -1.29
C ARG A 244 16.50 11.94 -0.79
N GLN A 245 17.05 12.84 -1.60
CA GLN A 245 18.20 13.65 -1.19
C GLN A 245 17.87 14.56 0.00
N LEU A 246 16.69 15.17 0.03
CA LEU A 246 16.24 15.96 1.16
C LEU A 246 16.14 15.13 2.43
N LEU A 247 15.62 13.88 2.36
CA LEU A 247 15.57 12.97 3.51
C LEU A 247 16.96 12.64 4.03
N ILE A 248 17.93 12.37 3.14
CA ILE A 248 19.34 12.11 3.50
C ILE A 248 19.98 13.34 4.15
N GLU A 249 19.77 14.54 3.58
CA GLU A 249 20.30 15.80 4.11
C GLU A 249 19.77 16.12 5.51
N GLU A 250 18.52 15.76 5.79
CA GLU A 250 17.89 15.94 7.11
C GLU A 250 18.15 14.76 8.09
N GLY A 251 19.04 13.82 7.71
CA GLY A 251 19.60 12.81 8.61
C GLY A 251 18.90 11.47 8.63
N VAL A 252 18.03 11.16 7.65
CA VAL A 252 17.52 9.80 7.50
C VAL A 252 18.64 8.86 7.11
N GLU A 253 18.93 7.89 7.97
CA GLU A 253 20.00 6.93 7.80
C GLU A 253 19.53 5.66 7.06
N GLY A 254 20.47 4.94 6.44
CA GLY A 254 20.22 3.68 5.73
C GLY A 254 19.84 3.88 4.27
N ASP A 255 19.41 2.78 3.65
CA ASP A 255 18.92 2.80 2.27
C ASP A 255 17.48 3.30 2.21
N ILE A 256 17.19 4.16 1.25
CA ILE A 256 15.85 4.69 0.97
C ILE A 256 15.44 4.22 -0.43
N PRO A 257 14.90 3.00 -0.56
CA PRO A 257 14.53 2.47 -1.86
C PRO A 257 13.36 3.21 -2.49
N PHE A 258 13.36 3.21 -3.83
CA PHE A 258 12.22 3.66 -4.61
C PHE A 258 11.20 2.55 -4.81
N ALA A 259 9.95 2.95 -4.76
CA ALA A 259 8.82 2.15 -5.22
C ALA A 259 7.98 2.96 -6.22
N THR A 260 7.20 2.28 -7.03
CA THR A 260 6.27 2.92 -7.96
C THR A 260 4.83 2.66 -7.53
N PHE A 261 3.96 3.65 -7.73
CA PHE A 261 2.54 3.43 -7.61
C PHE A 261 2.03 2.68 -8.84
N GLY A 262 1.74 1.39 -8.67
CA GLY A 262 1.09 0.57 -9.68
C GLY A 262 -0.32 1.05 -10.01
N GLY A 263 -0.94 0.43 -11.03
CA GLY A 263 -2.22 0.87 -11.57
C GLY A 263 -3.37 0.90 -10.56
N VAL A 264 -3.38 0.02 -9.56
CA VAL A 264 -4.39 0.01 -8.50
C VAL A 264 -4.36 1.32 -7.71
N ILE A 265 -3.19 1.70 -7.20
CA ILE A 265 -3.01 2.93 -6.40
C ILE A 265 -3.00 4.16 -7.30
N GLY A 266 -2.36 4.08 -8.48
CA GLY A 266 -2.33 5.13 -9.48
C GLY A 266 -3.72 5.58 -9.94
N THR A 267 -4.69 4.66 -10.00
CA THR A 267 -6.10 4.98 -10.28
C THR A 267 -6.66 6.04 -9.32
N HIS A 268 -6.29 5.99 -8.05
CA HIS A 268 -6.81 6.86 -7.00
C HIS A 268 -5.93 8.07 -6.69
N LEU A 269 -4.61 7.95 -6.85
CA LEU A 269 -3.68 9.07 -6.61
C LEU A 269 -3.43 9.91 -7.87
N GLY A 270 -3.62 9.33 -9.04
CA GLY A 270 -3.29 9.97 -10.31
C GLY A 270 -1.79 9.95 -10.63
N ASP A 271 -1.48 10.37 -11.86
CA ASP A 271 -0.11 10.53 -12.32
C ASP A 271 0.62 11.64 -11.54
N HIS A 272 1.96 11.60 -11.53
CA HIS A 272 2.83 12.56 -10.86
C HIS A 272 2.67 12.63 -9.33
N SER A 273 2.00 11.67 -8.71
CA SER A 273 1.94 11.57 -7.26
C SER A 273 3.29 11.13 -6.67
N LEU A 274 3.56 11.58 -5.44
CA LEU A 274 4.81 11.36 -4.72
C LEU A 274 4.50 11.13 -3.25
N ALA A 275 5.14 10.15 -2.63
CA ALA A 275 4.94 9.86 -1.21
C ALA A 275 6.25 9.43 -0.52
N VAL A 276 6.25 9.57 0.80
CA VAL A 276 7.18 8.88 1.69
C VAL A 276 6.37 7.97 2.59
N GLY A 277 6.69 6.68 2.56
CA GLY A 277 6.18 5.70 3.50
C GLY A 277 7.30 5.24 4.42
N TYR A 278 6.97 4.88 5.65
CA TYR A 278 7.92 4.28 6.58
C TYR A 278 7.26 3.19 7.41
N ILE A 279 8.08 2.23 7.84
CA ILE A 279 7.65 1.05 8.59
C ILE A 279 8.73 0.66 9.60
N PRO A 280 8.37 0.28 10.84
CA PRO A 280 9.34 -0.20 11.82
C PRO A 280 10.09 -1.45 11.33
N ILE A 281 11.38 -1.48 11.58
CA ILE A 281 12.23 -2.67 11.43
C ILE A 281 12.16 -3.46 12.74
N VAL A 282 11.76 -4.75 12.66
CA VAL A 282 11.53 -5.64 13.82
C VAL A 282 12.58 -6.75 13.88
#